data_d5fa39e8aa574a7ce519b1645a302446
#
_entry.id   d5fa39e8aa574a7ce519b1645a302446
#
_cell.length_a   1.000
_cell.length_b   1.000
_cell.length_c   1.000
_cell.angle_alpha   90.00
_cell.angle_beta   90.00
_cell.angle_gamma   90.00
#
_symmetry.space_group_name_H-M   'P 1'
#
loop_
_entity.id
_entity.type
_entity.pdbx_description
1 polymer ?
#
loop_
_entity_poly.entity_id
_entity_poly.type
_entity_poly.pdbx_seq_one_letter_code
_entity_poly.pdbx_strand_id
1 'polypeptide(L)'
;AQNIQFLTTDSRTDFIDPNSTKTQCSIDLNISIPSDLVKKSNEARSKVDVQNVESQANELGINFTNNKVDLILEYVLQPSDSGEKVFAVLKNTQNINSLVADTLTYAFLKPQIEKNQIRLEEEQKKAAVNTSVYSDAEYAAQEAVDAAYEATLPADEAYSEY
;
A
#
# COMPACT_ATOMS: atom_id res chain seq x y z
N ALA A 1 14.54 20.05 -1.48
CA ALA A 1 13.59 19.00 -1.04
C ALA A 1 12.25 19.68 -0.82
N GLN A 2 11.20 19.18 -1.43
CA GLN A 2 9.84 19.66 -1.16
C GLN A 2 9.40 19.09 0.19
N ASN A 3 9.00 19.95 1.11
CA ASN A 3 8.58 19.54 2.44
C ASN A 3 7.06 19.61 2.56
N ILE A 4 6.48 18.73 3.37
CA ILE A 4 5.10 18.86 3.81
C ILE A 4 4.98 20.13 4.62
N GLN A 5 3.96 20.93 4.34
CA GLN A 5 3.71 22.19 5.02
C GLN A 5 2.45 22.06 5.88
N PHE A 6 2.54 22.57 7.10
CA PHE A 6 1.42 22.66 8.03
C PHE A 6 1.15 24.14 8.28
N LEU A 7 -0.09 24.54 8.07
CA LEU A 7 -0.57 25.87 8.32
C LEU A 7 -1.77 25.80 9.27
N THR A 8 -1.70 26.53 10.35
CA THR A 8 -2.82 26.65 11.30
C THR A 8 -3.36 28.06 11.30
N THR A 9 -4.67 28.18 11.33
CA THR A 9 -5.42 29.46 11.38
C THR A 9 -6.63 29.34 12.32
N ASP A 10 -7.19 30.47 12.72
CA ASP A 10 -8.48 30.57 13.41
C ASP A 10 -8.61 29.70 14.65
N SER A 11 -7.66 29.83 15.57
CA SER A 11 -7.75 29.18 16.89
C SER A 11 -8.93 29.75 17.70
N ARG A 12 -9.74 28.86 18.27
CA ARG A 12 -10.92 29.22 19.05
C ARG A 12 -11.07 28.34 20.29
N THR A 13 -11.67 28.95 21.32
CA THR A 13 -12.06 28.21 22.53
C THR A 13 -13.47 27.68 22.34
N ASP A 14 -13.65 26.37 22.44
CA ASP A 14 -14.92 25.71 22.27
C ASP A 14 -15.64 25.53 23.62
N PHE A 15 -14.88 25.18 24.67
CA PHE A 15 -15.44 24.94 25.98
C PHE A 15 -14.38 25.17 27.09
N ILE A 16 -14.83 25.80 28.18
CA ILE A 16 -14.05 25.95 29.41
C ILE A 16 -14.77 25.11 30.50
N ASP A 17 -14.09 24.12 31.05
CA ASP A 17 -14.64 23.28 32.09
C ASP A 17 -14.77 24.05 33.41
N PRO A 18 -16.00 24.27 33.93
CA PRO A 18 -16.18 25.05 35.14
C PRO A 18 -15.65 24.36 36.41
N ASN A 19 -15.40 23.04 36.35
CA ASN A 19 -14.95 22.21 37.46
C ASN A 19 -13.45 21.84 37.36
N SER A 20 -12.77 22.31 36.35
CA SER A 20 -11.35 22.03 36.16
C SER A 20 -10.64 23.19 35.45
N THR A 21 -9.32 23.13 35.36
CA THR A 21 -8.53 24.10 34.60
C THR A 21 -8.41 23.77 33.11
N LYS A 22 -9.17 22.77 32.63
CA LYS A 22 -9.12 22.31 31.24
C LYS A 22 -9.91 23.24 30.33
N THR A 23 -9.32 23.57 29.21
CA THR A 23 -9.95 24.33 28.13
C THR A 23 -9.91 23.49 26.85
N GLN A 24 -11.05 23.25 26.23
CA GLN A 24 -11.14 22.61 24.93
C GLN A 24 -11.10 23.68 23.85
N CYS A 25 -10.25 23.46 22.86
CA CYS A 25 -10.02 24.38 21.77
C CYS A 25 -10.02 23.63 20.44
N SER A 26 -10.26 24.38 19.38
CA SER A 26 -10.08 23.93 18.00
C SER A 26 -9.27 24.94 17.20
N ILE A 27 -8.65 24.46 16.12
CA ILE A 27 -7.87 25.25 15.20
C ILE A 27 -8.01 24.69 13.79
N ASP A 28 -8.14 25.55 12.80
CA ASP A 28 -8.16 25.11 11.43
C ASP A 28 -6.75 24.72 10.99
N LEU A 29 -6.56 23.48 10.54
CA LEU A 29 -5.30 22.93 10.08
C LEU A 29 -5.39 22.62 8.59
N ASN A 30 -4.48 23.22 7.81
CA ASN A 30 -4.24 22.89 6.41
C ASN A 30 -2.88 22.20 6.27
N ILE A 31 -2.86 21.03 5.63
CA ILE A 31 -1.65 20.29 5.34
C ILE A 31 -1.47 20.20 3.83
N SER A 32 -0.38 20.75 3.32
CA SER A 32 -0.03 20.65 1.90
C SER A 32 1.03 19.58 1.71
N ILE A 33 0.70 18.54 0.94
CA ILE A 33 1.59 17.43 0.59
C ILE A 33 2.12 17.70 -0.83
N PRO A 34 3.43 17.70 -1.05
CA PRO A 34 4.00 17.89 -2.38
C PRO A 34 3.43 16.88 -3.40
N SER A 35 3.03 17.35 -4.56
CA SER A 35 2.39 16.54 -5.60
C SER A 35 3.27 15.39 -6.10
N ASP A 36 4.58 15.55 -6.09
CA ASP A 36 5.53 14.50 -6.44
C ASP A 36 5.55 13.36 -5.40
N LEU A 37 5.34 13.65 -4.11
CA LEU A 37 5.21 12.65 -3.06
C LEU A 37 3.91 11.87 -3.19
N VAL A 38 2.78 12.56 -3.42
CA VAL A 38 1.49 11.91 -3.67
C VAL A 38 1.56 11.00 -4.90
N LYS A 39 2.13 11.50 -6.00
CA LYS A 39 2.34 10.72 -7.22
C LYS A 39 3.19 9.47 -6.98
N LYS A 40 4.34 9.61 -6.33
CA LYS A 40 5.22 8.48 -6.00
C LYS A 40 4.53 7.47 -5.09
N SER A 41 3.76 7.93 -4.11
CA SER A 41 2.98 7.08 -3.24
C SER A 41 1.94 6.29 -4.02
N ASN A 42 1.16 6.93 -4.89
CA ASN A 42 0.14 6.28 -5.72
C ASN A 42 0.74 5.25 -6.69
N GLU A 43 1.88 5.58 -7.31
CA GLU A 43 2.61 4.65 -8.18
C GLU A 43 3.12 3.41 -7.41
N ALA A 44 3.62 3.59 -6.19
CA ALA A 44 4.06 2.48 -5.35
C ALA A 44 2.88 1.61 -4.89
N ARG A 45 1.79 2.23 -4.45
CA ARG A 45 0.55 1.56 -4.01
C ARG A 45 -0.08 0.72 -5.12
N SER A 46 -0.14 1.24 -6.34
CA SER A 46 -0.68 0.51 -7.50
C SER A 46 0.10 -0.77 -7.82
N LYS A 47 1.41 -0.81 -7.48
CA LYS A 47 2.25 -2.00 -7.69
C LYS A 47 1.99 -3.13 -6.70
N VAL A 48 1.39 -2.83 -5.56
CA VAL A 48 1.09 -3.79 -4.49
C VAL A 48 -0.42 -3.89 -4.20
N ASP A 49 -1.24 -3.44 -5.15
CA ASP A 49 -2.70 -3.51 -5.12
C ASP A 49 -3.32 -2.82 -3.88
N VAL A 50 -2.74 -1.68 -3.50
CA VAL A 50 -3.22 -0.84 -2.40
C VAL A 50 -3.89 0.40 -2.97
N GLN A 51 -5.00 0.81 -2.35
CA GLN A 51 -5.76 2.01 -2.76
C GLN A 51 -4.89 3.26 -2.77
N ASN A 52 -5.23 4.21 -3.64
CA ASN A 52 -4.54 5.49 -3.76
C ASN A 52 -4.77 6.40 -2.55
N VAL A 53 -4.01 7.51 -2.46
CA VAL A 53 -4.06 8.45 -1.32
C VAL A 53 -5.44 9.09 -1.18
N GLU A 54 -6.11 9.44 -2.29
CA GLU A 54 -7.45 10.05 -2.27
C GLU A 54 -8.51 9.08 -1.75
N SER A 55 -8.46 7.82 -2.18
CA SER A 55 -9.38 6.79 -1.68
C SER A 55 -9.18 6.51 -0.19
N GLN A 56 -7.93 6.44 0.26
CA GLN A 56 -7.62 6.30 1.69
C GLN A 56 -8.11 7.49 2.50
N ALA A 57 -7.93 8.73 1.99
CA ALA A 57 -8.41 9.93 2.66
C ALA A 57 -9.94 9.90 2.83
N ASN A 58 -10.67 9.52 1.77
CA ASN A 58 -12.13 9.37 1.81
C ASN A 58 -12.57 8.33 2.84
N GLU A 59 -11.92 7.17 2.90
CA GLU A 59 -12.20 6.12 3.88
C GLU A 59 -11.95 6.58 5.32
N LEU A 60 -10.92 7.41 5.53
CA LEU A 60 -10.60 8.01 6.82
C LEU A 60 -11.49 9.22 7.18
N GLY A 61 -12.41 9.61 6.29
CA GLY A 61 -13.26 10.79 6.48
C GLY A 61 -12.51 12.12 6.40
N ILE A 62 -11.39 12.16 5.66
CA ILE A 62 -10.54 13.33 5.50
C ILE A 62 -10.83 14.00 4.16
N ASN A 63 -11.07 15.31 4.20
CA ASN A 63 -11.15 16.10 2.98
C ASN A 63 -9.77 16.31 2.37
N PHE A 64 -9.49 15.58 1.27
CA PHE A 64 -8.24 15.66 0.53
C PHE A 64 -8.49 16.14 -0.90
N THR A 65 -8.06 17.34 -1.21
CA THR A 65 -8.27 17.96 -2.52
C THR A 65 -7.02 18.72 -2.96
N ASN A 66 -6.60 18.54 -4.20
CA ASN A 66 -5.43 19.22 -4.76
C ASN A 66 -4.14 19.02 -3.90
N ASN A 67 -3.92 17.83 -3.39
CA ASN A 67 -2.81 17.47 -2.50
C ASN A 67 -2.81 18.24 -1.17
N LYS A 68 -3.97 18.72 -0.73
CA LYS A 68 -4.17 19.40 0.54
C LYS A 68 -5.19 18.68 1.38
N VAL A 69 -4.95 18.69 2.66
CA VAL A 69 -5.90 18.27 3.69
C VAL A 69 -6.36 19.50 4.46
N ASP A 70 -7.66 19.64 4.60
CA ASP A 70 -8.28 20.66 5.43
C ASP A 70 -9.07 19.96 6.54
N LEU A 71 -8.75 20.27 7.79
CA LEU A 71 -9.46 19.72 8.94
C LEU A 71 -9.47 20.69 10.12
N ILE A 72 -10.43 20.49 11.02
CA ILE A 72 -10.46 21.14 12.32
C ILE A 72 -9.71 20.23 13.30
N LEU A 73 -8.59 20.72 13.84
CA LEU A 73 -7.79 20.02 14.83
C LEU A 73 -8.31 20.39 16.22
N GLU A 74 -8.74 19.39 16.98
CA GLU A 74 -9.20 19.57 18.35
C GLU A 74 -8.07 19.32 19.35
N TYR A 75 -7.99 20.13 20.40
CA TYR A 75 -7.00 19.98 21.43
C TYR A 75 -7.53 20.45 22.79
N VAL A 76 -6.93 19.93 23.85
CA VAL A 76 -7.21 20.35 25.23
C VAL A 76 -5.98 21.00 25.81
N LEU A 77 -6.15 22.19 26.33
CA LEU A 77 -5.13 22.88 27.14
C LEU A 77 -5.38 22.60 28.61
N GLN A 78 -4.29 22.29 29.33
CA GLN A 78 -4.33 22.10 30.78
C GLN A 78 -3.08 22.74 31.40
N PRO A 79 -3.23 23.79 32.22
CA PRO A 79 -2.14 24.30 33.04
C PRO A 79 -1.61 23.23 34.00
N SER A 80 -0.32 23.26 34.31
CA SER A 80 0.24 22.47 35.41
C SER A 80 -0.28 22.99 36.76
N ASP A 81 -0.21 22.17 37.80
CA ASP A 81 -0.63 22.56 39.15
C ASP A 81 0.16 23.79 39.70
N SER A 82 1.41 23.95 39.27
CA SER A 82 2.22 25.14 39.59
C SER A 82 1.85 26.38 38.77
N GLY A 83 1.06 26.22 37.68
CA GLY A 83 0.75 27.29 36.74
C GLY A 83 1.89 27.71 35.80
N GLU A 84 3.09 27.11 35.93
CA GLU A 84 4.26 27.47 35.15
C GLU A 84 4.27 26.92 33.71
N LYS A 85 3.49 25.88 33.47
CA LYS A 85 3.43 25.17 32.17
C LYS A 85 1.98 24.98 31.72
N VAL A 86 1.81 24.93 30.41
CA VAL A 86 0.53 24.54 29.79
C VAL A 86 0.81 23.31 28.93
N PHE A 87 0.04 22.26 29.16
CA PHE A 87 0.06 21.05 28.35
C PHE A 87 -1.04 21.13 27.29
N ALA A 88 -0.70 20.77 26.06
CA ALA A 88 -1.68 20.63 24.97
C ALA A 88 -1.77 19.17 24.59
N VAL A 89 -2.99 18.63 24.56
CA VAL A 89 -3.28 17.27 24.15
C VAL A 89 -4.13 17.32 22.89
N LEU A 90 -3.58 16.85 21.78
CA LEU A 90 -4.30 16.73 20.52
C LEU A 90 -5.27 15.53 20.58
N LYS A 91 -6.44 15.67 19.97
CA LYS A 91 -7.53 14.70 20.08
C LYS A 91 -7.75 13.89 18.79
N ASN A 92 -7.95 14.54 17.67
CA ASN A 92 -8.41 13.92 16.42
C ASN A 92 -7.29 13.76 15.38
N THR A 93 -6.08 13.37 15.81
CA THR A 93 -4.90 13.31 14.92
C THR A 93 -4.66 11.95 14.29
N GLN A 94 -5.31 10.87 14.74
CA GLN A 94 -4.98 9.52 14.34
C GLN A 94 -5.13 9.31 12.82
N ASN A 95 -6.27 9.68 12.25
CA ASN A 95 -6.55 9.49 10.82
C ASN A 95 -5.60 10.28 9.94
N ILE A 96 -5.32 11.53 10.33
CA ILE A 96 -4.40 12.38 9.56
C ILE A 96 -2.95 11.88 9.65
N ASN A 97 -2.52 11.42 10.82
CA ASN A 97 -1.21 10.83 10.99
C ASN A 97 -1.06 9.57 10.12
N SER A 98 -2.08 8.71 10.06
CA SER A 98 -2.08 7.53 9.19
C SER A 98 -1.98 7.94 7.72
N LEU A 99 -2.80 8.87 7.25
CA LEU A 99 -2.77 9.32 5.85
C LEU A 99 -1.40 9.88 5.45
N VAL A 100 -0.84 10.78 6.27
CA VAL A 100 0.46 11.42 5.99
C VAL A 100 1.59 10.40 6.08
N ALA A 101 1.62 9.59 7.13
CA ALA A 101 2.66 8.57 7.33
C ALA A 101 2.66 7.54 6.20
N ASP A 102 1.50 7.03 5.81
CA ASP A 102 1.39 6.06 4.72
C ASP A 102 1.78 6.68 3.38
N THR A 103 1.36 7.92 3.11
CA THR A 103 1.75 8.63 1.89
C THR A 103 3.27 8.75 1.78
N LEU A 104 3.93 9.12 2.86
CA LEU A 104 5.39 9.20 2.91
C LEU A 104 6.04 7.82 2.78
N THR A 105 5.55 6.84 3.52
CA THR A 105 6.08 5.48 3.51
C THR A 105 6.09 4.88 2.11
N TYR A 106 4.96 4.91 1.40
CA TYR A 106 4.89 4.40 0.04
C TYR A 106 5.72 5.22 -0.94
N ALA A 107 5.78 6.54 -0.80
CA ALA A 107 6.63 7.38 -1.65
C ALA A 107 8.12 7.06 -1.49
N PHE A 108 8.59 6.80 -0.27
CA PHE A 108 9.98 6.43 0.01
C PHE A 108 10.30 4.98 -0.32
N LEU A 109 9.37 4.06 -0.13
CA LEU A 109 9.55 2.64 -0.45
C LEU A 109 9.37 2.31 -1.94
N LYS A 110 8.91 3.27 -2.76
CA LYS A 110 8.69 3.05 -4.19
C LYS A 110 9.85 2.30 -4.89
N PRO A 111 11.13 2.70 -4.75
CA PRO A 111 12.22 2.01 -5.43
C PRO A 111 12.39 0.56 -4.98
N GLN A 112 12.13 0.28 -3.70
CA GLN A 112 12.22 -1.09 -3.16
C GLN A 112 11.05 -1.95 -3.65
N ILE A 113 9.85 -1.39 -3.73
CA ILE A 113 8.66 -2.05 -4.24
C ILE A 113 8.87 -2.41 -5.72
N GLU A 114 9.35 -1.48 -6.54
CA GLU A 114 9.64 -1.71 -7.96
C GLU A 114 10.68 -2.82 -8.15
N LYS A 115 11.76 -2.80 -7.37
CA LYS A 115 12.79 -3.84 -7.42
C LYS A 115 12.23 -5.23 -7.04
N ASN A 116 11.38 -5.30 -6.04
CA ASN A 116 10.77 -6.56 -5.62
C ASN A 116 9.80 -7.10 -6.68
N GLN A 117 9.04 -6.23 -7.35
CA GLN A 117 8.16 -6.62 -8.44
C GLN A 117 8.93 -7.24 -9.62
N ILE A 118 10.00 -6.59 -10.06
CA ILE A 118 10.86 -7.11 -11.13
C ILE A 118 11.39 -8.51 -10.77
N ARG A 119 11.87 -8.69 -9.54
CA ARG A 119 12.36 -9.99 -9.07
C ARG A 119 11.27 -11.06 -9.10
N LEU A 120 10.06 -10.75 -8.63
CA LEU A 120 8.94 -11.69 -8.65
C LEU A 120 8.54 -12.08 -10.07
N GLU A 121 8.51 -11.11 -11.00
CA GLU A 121 8.24 -11.38 -12.41
C GLU A 121 9.30 -12.29 -13.04
N GLU A 122 10.59 -12.08 -12.71
CA GLU A 122 11.67 -12.94 -13.17
C GLU A 122 11.59 -14.36 -12.59
N GLU A 123 11.25 -14.50 -11.31
CA GLU A 123 11.03 -15.79 -10.66
C GLU A 123 9.86 -16.54 -11.28
N GLN A 124 8.74 -15.86 -11.55
CA GLN A 124 7.59 -16.45 -12.22
C GLN A 124 7.90 -16.91 -13.65
N LYS A 125 8.64 -16.11 -14.42
CA LYS A 125 9.09 -16.49 -15.77
C LYS A 125 9.98 -17.73 -15.74
N LYS A 126 10.92 -17.80 -14.78
CA LYS A 126 11.79 -18.99 -14.61
C LYS A 126 10.99 -20.24 -14.23
N ALA A 127 9.99 -20.09 -13.33
CA ALA A 127 9.12 -21.19 -12.95
C ALA A 127 8.27 -21.70 -14.14
N ALA A 128 7.72 -20.78 -14.94
CA ALA A 128 6.94 -21.12 -16.13
C ALA A 128 7.78 -21.87 -17.18
N VAL A 129 9.03 -21.44 -17.43
CA VAL A 129 9.97 -22.11 -18.34
C VAL A 129 10.30 -23.51 -17.82
N ASN A 130 10.59 -23.67 -16.54
CA ASN A 130 10.86 -24.99 -15.96
C ASN A 130 9.65 -25.93 -16.10
N THR A 131 8.44 -25.44 -15.87
CA THR A 131 7.22 -26.26 -16.02
C THR A 131 7.02 -26.73 -17.46
N SER A 132 7.29 -25.87 -18.45
CA SER A 132 7.19 -26.28 -19.87
C SER A 132 8.25 -27.32 -20.24
N VAL A 133 9.48 -27.18 -19.76
CA VAL A 133 10.56 -28.15 -20.00
C VAL A 133 10.22 -29.52 -19.39
N TYR A 134 9.62 -29.55 -18.20
CA TYR A 134 9.19 -30.80 -17.58
C TYR A 134 8.03 -31.46 -18.35
N SER A 135 7.04 -30.70 -18.81
CA SER A 135 5.93 -31.23 -19.60
C SER A 135 6.41 -31.78 -20.96
N ASP A 136 7.34 -31.09 -21.62
CA ASP A 136 7.90 -31.54 -22.89
C ASP A 136 8.74 -32.84 -22.73
N ALA A 137 9.49 -32.94 -21.63
CA ALA A 137 10.27 -34.14 -21.30
C ALA A 137 9.37 -35.33 -20.94
N GLU A 138 8.26 -35.11 -20.24
CA GLU A 138 7.29 -36.13 -19.90
C GLU A 138 6.57 -36.65 -21.15
N TYR A 139 6.21 -35.75 -22.07
CA TYR A 139 5.61 -36.11 -23.35
C TYR A 139 6.58 -36.94 -24.22
N ALA A 140 7.83 -36.52 -24.32
CA ALA A 140 8.85 -37.24 -25.07
C ALA A 140 9.16 -38.62 -24.46
N ALA A 141 9.14 -38.74 -23.12
CA ALA A 141 9.29 -40.02 -22.43
C ALA A 141 8.13 -40.98 -22.71
N GLN A 142 6.89 -40.46 -22.72
CA GLN A 142 5.70 -41.27 -23.03
C GLN A 142 5.72 -41.74 -24.49
N GLU A 143 6.05 -40.88 -25.43
CA GLU A 143 6.18 -41.23 -26.85
C GLU A 143 7.24 -42.33 -27.07
N ALA A 144 8.36 -42.29 -26.35
CA ALA A 144 9.37 -43.31 -26.41
C ALA A 144 8.91 -44.67 -25.84
N VAL A 145 8.11 -44.65 -24.78
CA VAL A 145 7.51 -45.83 -24.19
C VAL A 145 6.51 -46.46 -25.16
N ASP A 146 5.64 -45.67 -25.76
CA ASP A 146 4.64 -46.12 -26.71
C ASP A 146 5.27 -46.71 -27.98
N ALA A 147 6.32 -46.10 -28.52
CA ALA A 147 7.10 -46.64 -29.65
C ALA A 147 7.80 -47.96 -29.31
N ALA A 148 8.34 -48.07 -28.09
CA ALA A 148 8.94 -49.32 -27.63
C ALA A 148 7.94 -50.46 -27.49
N TYR A 149 6.71 -50.13 -27.04
CA TYR A 149 5.63 -51.12 -26.94
C TYR A 149 5.17 -51.58 -28.31
N GLU A 150 4.97 -50.70 -29.30
CA GLU A 150 4.66 -51.10 -30.68
C GLU A 150 5.73 -51.98 -31.32
N ALA A 151 6.99 -51.72 -31.05
CA ALA A 151 8.09 -52.55 -31.58
C ALA A 151 8.17 -53.98 -30.97
N THR A 152 7.50 -54.22 -29.85
CA THR A 152 7.45 -55.53 -29.18
C THR A 152 6.23 -56.35 -29.54
N LEU A 153 5.25 -55.80 -30.28
CA LEU A 153 4.13 -56.55 -30.75
C LEU A 153 4.56 -57.54 -31.81
N PRO A 154 4.17 -58.85 -31.70
CA PRO A 154 4.50 -59.86 -32.72
C PRO A 154 3.82 -59.46 -34.02
N ALA A 155 4.56 -59.50 -35.13
CA ALA A 155 4.01 -59.32 -36.45
C ALA A 155 2.94 -60.43 -36.66
N ASP A 156 1.68 -60.01 -36.77
CA ASP A 156 0.60 -60.94 -37.11
C ASP A 156 0.99 -61.68 -38.37
N GLU A 157 1.12 -63.00 -38.22
CA GLU A 157 1.38 -63.90 -39.37
C GLU A 157 0.25 -63.67 -40.39
N ALA A 158 0.64 -63.17 -41.53
CA ALA A 158 -0.26 -63.05 -42.67
C ALA A 158 -0.81 -64.46 -42.98
N TYR A 159 -2.02 -64.75 -42.57
CA TYR A 159 -2.78 -65.92 -43.05
C TYR A 159 -2.98 -65.74 -44.54
N SER A 160 -2.18 -66.45 -45.32
CA SER A 160 -2.50 -66.68 -46.74
C SER A 160 -3.52 -67.77 -46.83
N GLU A 161 -4.77 -67.39 -47.13
CA GLU A 161 -5.79 -68.34 -47.54
C GLU A 161 -5.41 -68.82 -48.95
N TYR A 162 -5.35 -70.19 -49.02
CA TYR A 162 -5.54 -70.97 -50.27
C TYR A 162 -7.00 -71.39 -50.36
#